data_b34db16749ba9067051ba1133ef10db4
#
_entry.id   b34db16749ba9067051ba1133ef10db4
#
_cell.length_a   1.000
_cell.length_b   1.000
_cell.length_c   1.000
_cell.angle_alpha   90.00
_cell.angle_beta   90.00
_cell.angle_gamma   90.00
#
_symmetry.space_group_name_H-M   'P 1'
#
loop_
_entity.id
_entity.type
_entity.pdbx_description
1 polymer ?
#
loop_
_entity_poly.entity_id
_entity_poly.type
_entity_poly.pdbx_seq_one_letter_code
_entity_poly.pdbx_strand_id
1 'polypeptide(L)'
;MAFLSLSSGDVTGFKVLFALLILYGLVSYLVHSVIHMKFIAPLGVNAPLDRFSEARAIEHVRVLAEQIGGRQEGSPGLRQAAVYIRTQLEQIKERAGSNIRIEIEETVVNGSFNMMFLGQSISLTYRNHTNILMRISSVDSQDSDPSVLLNGHFDTPPGSPGAASLLELARLTIDSGWTPPRPIIFLFNGAEELFMLYYGLQDDGLGSHGFMTTNRWRDTIGAFINVEASGTGGFDLVCQSGPGSWPSYTYSQSAVYPMATSAAQDVFGAIPGDTDYRMFANDYGDIPGLDIIFLLGGYFYHTSSDTVERLLPGSMQARGDNLFSLMKAFASSTKLLTAQQRESFGAAASGSKGESPVFFDYFAQFLVCRYLGLLLKKASPGVSQYSICDISPYASFIVLEKWEFILYL
;
A
#
# COMPACT_ATOMS: atom_id res chain seq x y z
N MET A 1 -46.49 -46.89 7.98
CA MET A 1 -45.44 -45.95 7.45
C MET A 1 -45.74 -45.69 5.98
N ALA A 2 -46.22 -44.50 5.65
CA ALA A 2 -46.48 -44.15 4.26
C ALA A 2 -45.12 -43.81 3.60
N PHE A 3 -44.66 -44.64 2.68
CA PHE A 3 -43.52 -44.31 1.85
C PHE A 3 -43.95 -43.21 0.89
N LEU A 4 -43.37 -42.02 1.04
CA LEU A 4 -43.48 -40.90 0.07
C LEU A 4 -42.98 -41.40 -1.29
N SER A 5 -43.84 -41.63 -2.25
CA SER A 5 -43.47 -41.89 -3.62
C SER A 5 -43.09 -40.55 -4.27
N LEU A 6 -41.79 -40.30 -4.39
CA LEU A 6 -41.26 -39.10 -5.06
C LEU A 6 -41.55 -39.20 -6.55
N SER A 7 -42.10 -38.15 -7.14
CA SER A 7 -42.24 -38.01 -8.61
C SER A 7 -40.86 -37.85 -9.27
N SER A 8 -40.75 -38.09 -10.57
CA SER A 8 -39.51 -37.87 -11.32
C SER A 8 -39.07 -36.40 -11.25
N GLY A 9 -40.01 -35.46 -11.15
CA GLY A 9 -39.73 -34.04 -10.93
C GLY A 9 -39.11 -33.75 -9.57
N ASP A 10 -39.62 -34.41 -8.49
CA ASP A 10 -39.08 -34.27 -7.14
C ASP A 10 -37.63 -34.79 -7.07
N VAL A 11 -37.35 -35.94 -7.70
CA VAL A 11 -35.98 -36.49 -7.76
C VAL A 11 -35.04 -35.54 -8.48
N THR A 12 -35.48 -34.90 -9.56
CA THR A 12 -34.65 -33.89 -10.29
C THR A 12 -34.46 -32.67 -9.42
N GLY A 13 -35.50 -32.18 -8.74
CA GLY A 13 -35.40 -31.06 -7.80
C GLY A 13 -34.37 -31.32 -6.69
N PHE A 14 -34.41 -32.54 -6.08
CA PHE A 14 -33.41 -32.91 -5.07
C PHE A 14 -31.98 -32.98 -5.62
N LYS A 15 -31.77 -33.47 -6.84
CA LYS A 15 -30.44 -33.48 -7.48
C LYS A 15 -29.91 -32.06 -7.71
N VAL A 16 -30.75 -31.14 -8.19
CA VAL A 16 -30.38 -29.73 -8.38
C VAL A 16 -30.08 -29.08 -7.04
N LEU A 17 -30.94 -29.26 -6.04
CA LEU A 17 -30.68 -28.70 -4.70
C LEU A 17 -29.37 -29.24 -4.10
N PHE A 18 -29.09 -30.52 -4.24
CA PHE A 18 -27.86 -31.12 -3.75
C PHE A 18 -26.64 -30.59 -4.47
N ALA A 19 -26.72 -30.42 -5.79
CA ALA A 19 -25.63 -29.79 -6.59
C ALA A 19 -25.39 -28.34 -6.18
N LEU A 20 -26.43 -27.55 -5.93
CA LEU A 20 -26.33 -26.19 -5.43
C LEU A 20 -25.70 -26.11 -4.03
N LEU A 21 -26.06 -27.03 -3.14
CA LEU A 21 -25.44 -27.10 -1.80
C LEU A 21 -23.97 -27.44 -1.87
N ILE A 22 -23.56 -28.37 -2.75
CA ILE A 22 -22.13 -28.65 -2.98
C ILE A 22 -21.43 -27.42 -3.53
N LEU A 23 -21.99 -26.78 -4.55
CA LEU A 23 -21.42 -25.56 -5.15
C LEU A 23 -21.27 -24.46 -4.10
N TYR A 24 -22.31 -24.22 -3.30
CA TYR A 24 -22.26 -23.24 -2.21
C TYR A 24 -21.17 -23.58 -1.20
N GLY A 25 -21.06 -24.84 -0.79
CA GLY A 25 -20.01 -25.31 0.12
C GLY A 25 -18.61 -25.09 -0.44
N LEU A 26 -18.40 -25.40 -1.71
CA LEU A 26 -17.11 -25.18 -2.39
C LEU A 26 -16.77 -23.70 -2.49
N VAL A 27 -17.72 -22.85 -2.88
CA VAL A 27 -17.53 -21.40 -2.95
C VAL A 27 -17.24 -20.82 -1.56
N SER A 28 -18.02 -21.24 -0.55
CA SER A 28 -17.80 -20.80 0.84
C SER A 28 -16.42 -21.20 1.36
N TYR A 29 -15.97 -22.42 1.05
CA TYR A 29 -14.63 -22.88 1.42
C TYR A 29 -13.54 -22.08 0.71
N LEU A 30 -13.71 -21.80 -0.59
CA LEU A 30 -12.78 -20.99 -1.36
C LEU A 30 -12.67 -19.58 -0.77
N VAL A 31 -13.81 -18.92 -0.55
CA VAL A 31 -13.87 -17.56 0.02
C VAL A 31 -13.22 -17.53 1.41
N HIS A 32 -13.56 -18.51 2.27
CA HIS A 32 -12.95 -18.65 3.59
C HIS A 32 -11.41 -18.79 3.49
N SER A 33 -10.93 -19.63 2.57
CA SER A 33 -9.50 -19.87 2.39
C SER A 33 -8.76 -18.63 1.89
N VAL A 34 -9.38 -17.84 1.02
CA VAL A 34 -8.82 -16.57 0.52
C VAL A 34 -8.79 -15.53 1.63
N ILE A 35 -9.92 -15.28 2.32
CA ILE A 35 -10.00 -14.26 3.38
C ILE A 35 -9.01 -14.58 4.52
N HIS A 36 -8.85 -15.86 4.88
CA HIS A 36 -7.94 -16.28 5.95
C HIS A 36 -6.54 -16.62 5.42
N MET A 37 -6.22 -16.27 4.19
CA MET A 37 -4.87 -16.40 3.59
C MET A 37 -4.25 -17.80 3.72
N LYS A 38 -5.10 -18.86 3.70
CA LYS A 38 -4.68 -20.25 3.96
C LYS A 38 -3.64 -20.81 2.98
N PHE A 39 -3.44 -20.15 1.84
CA PHE A 39 -2.46 -20.52 0.83
C PHE A 39 -1.13 -19.75 0.95
N ILE A 40 -1.01 -18.83 1.92
CA ILE A 40 0.23 -18.09 2.19
C ILE A 40 0.86 -18.68 3.44
N ALA A 41 2.07 -19.20 3.29
CA ALA A 41 2.84 -19.74 4.40
C ALA A 41 3.76 -18.63 4.96
N PRO A 42 3.54 -18.15 6.19
CA PRO A 42 4.41 -17.18 6.82
C PRO A 42 5.80 -17.78 7.06
N LEU A 43 6.85 -17.05 6.73
CA LEU A 43 8.22 -17.48 6.95
C LEU A 43 8.66 -17.14 8.38
N GLY A 44 9.37 -18.11 8.98
CA GLY A 44 9.93 -17.99 10.34
C GLY A 44 11.18 -17.11 10.40
N VAL A 45 11.66 -16.82 11.60
CA VAL A 45 12.85 -15.97 11.85
C VAL A 45 14.12 -16.52 11.17
N ASN A 46 14.24 -17.83 11.01
CA ASN A 46 15.36 -18.50 10.37
C ASN A 46 15.22 -18.63 8.84
N ALA A 47 14.25 -17.95 8.25
CA ALA A 47 14.08 -17.94 6.79
C ALA A 47 15.33 -17.37 6.10
N PRO A 48 15.60 -17.77 4.83
CA PRO A 48 16.71 -17.23 4.06
C PRO A 48 16.75 -15.69 4.09
N LEU A 49 17.95 -15.12 4.12
CA LEU A 49 18.10 -13.65 4.24
C LEU A 49 17.66 -12.90 2.99
N ASP A 50 17.62 -13.57 1.84
CA ASP A 50 17.10 -13.04 0.57
C ASP A 50 15.57 -13.13 0.43
N ARG A 51 14.87 -13.50 1.51
CA ARG A 51 13.40 -13.55 1.57
C ARG A 51 12.88 -12.65 2.69
N PHE A 52 11.72 -12.02 2.43
CA PHE A 52 10.97 -11.38 3.49
C PHE A 52 10.51 -12.43 4.51
N SER A 53 10.54 -12.10 5.79
CA SER A 53 10.05 -12.98 6.84
C SER A 53 9.00 -12.28 7.69
N GLU A 54 7.80 -12.83 7.69
CA GLU A 54 6.73 -12.36 8.58
C GLU A 54 7.16 -12.39 10.04
N ALA A 55 7.83 -13.46 10.47
CA ALA A 55 8.23 -13.58 11.87
C ALA A 55 9.24 -12.51 12.28
N ARG A 56 10.20 -12.14 11.41
CA ARG A 56 11.13 -11.03 11.68
C ARG A 56 10.41 -9.68 11.73
N ALA A 57 9.46 -9.46 10.82
CA ALA A 57 8.64 -8.24 10.85
C ALA A 57 7.79 -8.15 12.13
N ILE A 58 7.19 -9.26 12.58
CA ILE A 58 6.41 -9.32 13.82
C ILE A 58 7.27 -9.05 15.05
N GLU A 59 8.55 -9.43 15.07
CA GLU A 59 9.45 -9.05 16.18
C GLU A 59 9.56 -7.52 16.29
N HIS A 60 9.65 -6.78 15.18
CA HIS A 60 9.63 -5.32 15.20
C HIS A 60 8.26 -4.78 15.68
N VAL A 61 7.14 -5.39 15.26
CA VAL A 61 5.81 -5.02 15.77
C VAL A 61 5.75 -5.18 17.27
N ARG A 62 6.24 -6.30 17.83
CA ARG A 62 6.25 -6.54 19.28
C ARG A 62 7.03 -5.49 20.04
N VAL A 63 8.22 -5.14 19.55
CA VAL A 63 9.02 -4.09 20.21
C VAL A 63 8.25 -2.77 20.19
N LEU A 64 7.72 -2.36 19.07
CA LEU A 64 7.02 -1.08 18.92
C LEU A 64 5.70 -1.06 19.69
N ALA A 65 4.88 -2.11 19.59
CA ALA A 65 3.53 -2.14 20.14
C ALA A 65 3.47 -2.54 21.62
N GLU A 66 4.29 -3.53 22.04
CA GLU A 66 4.18 -4.11 23.39
C GLU A 66 5.25 -3.58 24.34
N GLN A 67 6.51 -3.47 23.87
CA GLN A 67 7.61 -3.05 24.76
C GLN A 67 7.67 -1.52 24.91
N ILE A 68 7.46 -0.79 23.80
CA ILE A 68 7.44 0.67 23.79
C ILE A 68 6.02 1.19 24.07
N GLY A 69 5.01 0.60 23.44
CA GLY A 69 3.61 0.94 23.64
C GLY A 69 3.17 2.19 22.88
N GLY A 70 2.36 3.04 23.53
CA GLY A 70 1.78 4.22 22.90
C GLY A 70 2.82 5.20 22.36
N ARG A 71 2.73 5.50 21.07
CA ARG A 71 3.69 6.33 20.33
C ARG A 71 3.04 7.60 19.80
N GLN A 72 2.29 8.24 20.66
CA GLN A 72 1.61 9.50 20.35
C GLN A 72 2.54 10.69 20.56
N GLU A 73 2.23 11.81 19.91
CA GLU A 73 2.99 13.04 20.07
C GLU A 73 3.17 13.42 21.54
N GLY A 74 4.36 13.89 21.87
CA GLY A 74 4.72 14.26 23.24
C GLY A 74 4.99 13.08 24.18
N SER A 75 4.66 11.84 23.78
CA SER A 75 4.89 10.67 24.62
C SER A 75 6.37 10.24 24.63
N PRO A 76 6.85 9.64 25.73
CA PRO A 76 8.17 9.01 25.74
C PRO A 76 8.29 7.87 24.72
N GLY A 77 7.19 7.15 24.45
CA GLY A 77 7.15 6.03 23.52
C GLY A 77 7.49 6.43 22.09
N LEU A 78 7.03 7.59 21.63
CA LEU A 78 7.37 8.08 20.28
C LEU A 78 8.89 8.28 20.12
N ARG A 79 9.55 8.88 21.11
CA ARG A 79 11.00 9.04 21.11
C ARG A 79 11.75 7.72 21.20
N GLN A 80 11.27 6.77 22.00
CA GLN A 80 11.86 5.44 22.12
C GLN A 80 11.73 4.67 20.80
N ALA A 81 10.60 4.80 20.09
CA ALA A 81 10.40 4.20 18.78
C ALA A 81 11.36 4.80 17.73
N ALA A 82 11.53 6.12 17.72
CA ALA A 82 12.51 6.78 16.85
C ALA A 82 13.93 6.24 17.06
N VAL A 83 14.37 6.14 18.33
CA VAL A 83 15.69 5.57 18.68
C VAL A 83 15.78 4.11 18.24
N TYR A 84 14.73 3.31 18.46
CA TYR A 84 14.70 1.91 18.05
C TYR A 84 14.84 1.77 16.52
N ILE A 85 14.00 2.47 15.76
CA ILE A 85 14.02 2.45 14.29
C ILE A 85 15.40 2.83 13.78
N ARG A 86 15.95 3.96 14.25
CA ARG A 86 17.29 4.40 13.86
C ARG A 86 18.36 3.34 14.16
N THR A 87 18.30 2.72 15.34
CA THR A 87 19.26 1.67 15.73
C THR A 87 19.17 0.47 14.79
N GLN A 88 17.96 0.04 14.40
CA GLN A 88 17.78 -1.04 13.44
C GLN A 88 18.35 -0.68 12.06
N LEU A 89 18.12 0.54 11.59
CA LEU A 89 18.65 1.01 10.31
C LEU A 89 20.19 1.07 10.30
N GLU A 90 20.82 1.52 11.38
CA GLU A 90 22.30 1.51 11.49
C GLU A 90 22.84 0.07 11.47
N GLN A 91 22.21 -0.88 12.15
CA GLN A 91 22.58 -2.29 12.10
C GLN A 91 22.43 -2.89 10.68
N ILE A 92 21.39 -2.47 9.94
CA ILE A 92 21.20 -2.86 8.54
C ILE A 92 22.34 -2.28 7.67
N LYS A 93 22.69 -1.02 7.90
CA LYS A 93 23.76 -0.32 7.17
C LYS A 93 25.12 -1.01 7.35
N GLU A 94 25.43 -1.52 8.53
CA GLU A 94 26.70 -2.24 8.80
C GLU A 94 26.89 -3.51 7.94
N ARG A 95 25.79 -4.07 7.42
CA ARG A 95 25.83 -5.27 6.56
C ARG A 95 25.90 -4.96 5.07
N ALA A 96 25.85 -3.68 4.69
CA ALA A 96 25.84 -3.30 3.29
C ALA A 96 27.14 -3.67 2.57
N GLY A 97 27.00 -4.19 1.37
CA GLY A 97 28.13 -4.43 0.47
C GLY A 97 28.76 -3.14 -0.05
N SER A 98 30.01 -3.23 -0.52
CA SER A 98 30.77 -2.08 -1.00
C SER A 98 30.19 -1.38 -2.24
N ASN A 99 29.26 -2.02 -2.93
CA ASN A 99 28.56 -1.50 -4.11
C ASN A 99 27.31 -0.67 -3.77
N ILE A 100 26.98 -0.55 -2.47
CA ILE A 100 25.79 0.15 -1.99
C ILE A 100 26.21 1.31 -1.09
N ARG A 101 25.64 2.47 -1.32
CA ARG A 101 25.75 3.66 -0.47
C ARG A 101 24.47 3.78 0.36
N ILE A 102 24.62 3.92 1.68
CA ILE A 102 23.52 4.10 2.62
C ILE A 102 23.71 5.39 3.39
N GLU A 103 22.65 6.21 3.35
CA GLU A 103 22.55 7.45 4.12
C GLU A 103 21.36 7.33 5.07
N ILE A 104 21.58 7.63 6.36
CA ILE A 104 20.54 7.64 7.37
C ILE A 104 20.47 9.06 7.91
N GLU A 105 19.27 9.62 7.93
CA GLU A 105 18.99 10.96 8.47
C GLU A 105 17.87 10.87 9.50
N GLU A 106 18.01 11.66 10.55
CA GLU A 106 16.94 12.00 11.48
C GLU A 106 16.68 13.49 11.30
N THR A 107 15.48 13.85 10.91
CA THR A 107 15.09 15.24 10.65
C THR A 107 13.99 15.65 11.61
N VAL A 108 14.14 16.85 12.18
CA VAL A 108 13.08 17.47 12.99
C VAL A 108 12.38 18.51 12.12
N VAL A 109 11.08 18.31 11.93
CA VAL A 109 10.27 19.13 11.04
C VAL A 109 9.31 20.04 11.79
N ASN A 110 9.07 21.22 11.19
CA ASN A 110 8.11 22.19 11.70
C ASN A 110 7.38 22.77 10.50
N GLY A 111 6.13 23.14 10.66
CA GLY A 111 5.39 23.71 9.55
C GLY A 111 3.98 24.14 9.90
N SER A 112 3.29 24.63 8.89
CA SER A 112 1.86 24.88 8.94
C SER A 112 1.29 24.76 7.53
N PHE A 113 0.07 24.24 7.43
CA PHE A 113 -0.66 24.17 6.18
C PHE A 113 -2.18 24.22 6.44
N ASN A 114 -2.92 24.43 5.38
CA ASN A 114 -4.37 24.42 5.43
C ASN A 114 -4.88 23.14 4.77
N MET A 115 -5.82 22.48 5.41
CA MET A 115 -6.55 21.35 4.83
C MET A 115 -8.05 21.62 4.82
N MET A 116 -8.75 20.97 3.90
CA MET A 116 -10.22 20.95 3.88
C MET A 116 -10.70 19.73 4.63
N PHE A 117 -11.54 19.96 5.63
CA PHE A 117 -12.18 18.91 6.40
C PHE A 117 -13.67 19.17 6.50
N LEU A 118 -14.51 18.22 6.07
CA LEU A 118 -15.97 18.35 6.05
C LEU A 118 -16.46 19.70 5.49
N GLY A 119 -15.82 20.19 4.43
CA GLY A 119 -16.13 21.45 3.81
C GLY A 119 -15.66 22.70 4.56
N GLN A 120 -14.91 22.55 5.66
CA GLN A 120 -14.30 23.63 6.42
C GLN A 120 -12.79 23.67 6.16
N SER A 121 -12.24 24.87 6.05
CA SER A 121 -10.77 25.04 6.00
C SER A 121 -10.22 25.07 7.42
N ILE A 122 -9.31 24.14 7.71
CA ILE A 122 -8.61 24.05 9.00
C ILE A 122 -7.14 24.37 8.77
N SER A 123 -6.58 25.23 9.64
CA SER A 123 -5.15 25.53 9.63
C SER A 123 -4.45 24.70 10.70
N LEU A 124 -3.52 23.88 10.28
CA LEU A 124 -2.68 23.06 11.16
C LEU A 124 -1.30 23.69 11.31
N THR A 125 -0.77 23.68 12.51
CA THR A 125 0.59 24.12 12.82
C THR A 125 1.25 23.08 13.72
N TYR A 126 2.44 22.64 13.36
CA TYR A 126 3.16 21.61 14.08
C TYR A 126 4.62 22.00 14.34
N ARG A 127 5.22 21.42 15.38
CA ARG A 127 6.61 21.67 15.76
C ARG A 127 7.26 20.42 16.33
N ASN A 128 8.55 20.25 16.01
CA ASN A 128 9.42 19.21 16.58
C ASN A 128 8.98 17.77 16.29
N HIS A 129 8.34 17.52 15.13
CA HIS A 129 8.08 16.16 14.69
C HIS A 129 9.33 15.53 14.09
N THR A 130 9.54 14.25 14.38
CA THR A 130 10.74 13.54 13.96
C THR A 130 10.41 12.59 12.82
N ASN A 131 11.13 12.73 11.71
CA ASN A 131 11.18 11.76 10.63
C ASN A 131 12.54 11.07 10.62
N ILE A 132 12.54 9.77 10.34
CA ILE A 132 13.76 8.98 10.15
C ILE A 132 13.78 8.49 8.71
N LEU A 133 14.90 8.69 8.04
CA LEU A 133 15.07 8.35 6.65
C LEU A 133 16.26 7.41 6.46
N MET A 134 16.11 6.46 5.53
CA MET A 134 17.21 5.65 5.02
C MET A 134 17.19 5.68 3.51
N ARG A 135 18.22 6.23 2.88
CA ARG A 135 18.42 6.21 1.43
C ARG A 135 19.42 5.13 1.07
N ILE A 136 19.00 4.22 0.21
CA ILE A 136 19.82 3.12 -0.34
C ILE A 136 20.02 3.37 -1.81
N SER A 137 21.27 3.44 -2.26
CA SER A 137 21.61 3.69 -3.67
C SER A 137 22.84 2.89 -4.08
N SER A 138 23.00 2.65 -5.39
CA SER A 138 24.28 2.21 -5.93
C SER A 138 25.35 3.27 -5.66
N VAL A 139 26.60 2.87 -5.54
CA VAL A 139 27.75 3.82 -5.45
C VAL A 139 27.87 4.69 -6.70
N ASP A 140 27.38 4.22 -7.85
CA ASP A 140 27.39 4.95 -9.11
C ASP A 140 26.22 5.94 -9.27
N SER A 141 25.22 5.88 -8.37
CA SER A 141 24.06 6.77 -8.43
C SER A 141 24.42 8.21 -8.07
N GLN A 142 23.81 9.15 -8.80
CA GLN A 142 23.88 10.57 -8.51
C GLN A 142 22.86 10.96 -7.44
N ASP A 143 23.14 12.04 -6.71
CA ASP A 143 22.17 12.55 -5.70
C ASP A 143 20.89 13.11 -6.32
N SER A 144 20.96 13.51 -7.59
CA SER A 144 19.84 14.01 -8.40
C SER A 144 19.06 12.92 -9.13
N ASP A 145 19.45 11.66 -9.02
CA ASP A 145 18.73 10.56 -9.69
C ASP A 145 17.31 10.43 -9.14
N PRO A 146 16.32 10.17 -10.01
CA PRO A 146 14.95 9.92 -9.55
C PRO A 146 14.92 8.71 -8.63
N SER A 147 14.20 8.83 -7.52
CA SER A 147 14.13 7.85 -6.45
C SER A 147 12.72 7.32 -6.23
N VAL A 148 12.62 6.15 -5.59
CA VAL A 148 11.36 5.58 -5.09
C VAL A 148 11.27 5.80 -3.59
N LEU A 149 10.17 6.40 -3.13
CA LEU A 149 9.87 6.59 -1.71
C LEU A 149 8.97 5.47 -1.21
N LEU A 150 9.32 4.87 -0.09
CA LEU A 150 8.44 4.02 0.70
C LEU A 150 8.18 4.73 2.03
N ASN A 151 6.93 5.08 2.27
CA ASN A 151 6.50 5.77 3.48
C ASN A 151 5.69 4.84 4.39
N GLY A 152 5.85 5.01 5.68
CA GLY A 152 5.01 4.42 6.72
C GLY A 152 5.25 5.12 8.03
N HIS A 153 4.18 5.47 8.71
CA HIS A 153 4.25 6.17 9.98
C HIS A 153 4.55 5.22 11.15
N PHE A 154 5.15 5.73 12.23
CA PHE A 154 5.44 4.98 13.45
C PHE A 154 4.80 5.56 14.70
N ASP A 155 4.19 6.74 14.59
CA ASP A 155 3.30 7.28 15.61
C ASP A 155 1.94 6.57 15.52
N THR A 156 1.42 6.12 16.64
CA THR A 156 0.09 5.48 16.72
C THR A 156 -0.27 5.19 18.18
N PRO A 157 -1.55 5.03 18.53
CA PRO A 157 -1.96 4.12 19.59
C PRO A 157 -1.35 2.73 19.33
N PRO A 158 -1.27 1.82 20.31
CA PRO A 158 -0.62 0.52 20.13
C PRO A 158 -1.12 -0.22 18.88
N GLY A 159 -0.22 -0.74 18.02
CA GLY A 159 -0.59 -1.76 17.04
C GLY A 159 -0.21 -1.58 15.57
N SER A 160 0.35 -0.45 15.10
CA SER A 160 0.61 -0.28 13.66
C SER A 160 1.73 -1.19 13.12
N PRO A 161 1.46 -2.04 12.10
CA PRO A 161 2.47 -2.88 11.45
C PRO A 161 3.27 -2.17 10.34
N GLY A 162 2.89 -0.95 9.92
CA GLY A 162 3.48 -0.28 8.75
C GLY A 162 4.99 -0.09 8.85
N ALA A 163 5.47 0.58 9.88
CA ALA A 163 6.90 0.80 10.12
C ALA A 163 7.69 -0.50 10.25
N ALA A 164 7.10 -1.52 10.86
CA ALA A 164 7.72 -2.83 11.02
C ALA A 164 7.94 -3.55 9.68
N SER A 165 6.99 -3.46 8.76
CA SER A 165 7.14 -3.98 7.39
C SER A 165 8.30 -3.31 6.67
N LEU A 166 8.44 -2.00 6.80
CA LEU A 166 9.51 -1.24 6.16
C LEU A 166 10.88 -1.56 6.74
N LEU A 167 11.01 -1.86 8.04
CA LEU A 167 12.28 -2.28 8.65
C LEU A 167 12.76 -3.62 8.07
N GLU A 168 11.88 -4.62 8.01
CA GLU A 168 12.22 -5.91 7.41
C GLU A 168 12.45 -5.79 5.89
N LEU A 169 11.74 -4.89 5.21
CA LEU A 169 11.97 -4.62 3.80
C LEU A 169 13.32 -3.93 3.55
N ALA A 170 13.72 -2.98 4.38
CA ALA A 170 15.04 -2.35 4.34
C ALA A 170 16.15 -3.38 4.56
N ARG A 171 15.99 -4.27 5.57
CA ARG A 171 16.89 -5.40 5.78
C ARG A 171 16.98 -6.29 4.53
N LEU A 172 15.83 -6.69 3.98
CA LEU A 172 15.78 -7.55 2.80
C LEU A 172 16.47 -6.90 1.60
N THR A 173 16.29 -5.59 1.41
CA THR A 173 16.93 -4.84 0.32
C THR A 173 18.44 -5.00 0.35
N ILE A 174 19.04 -4.97 1.55
CA ILE A 174 20.50 -5.14 1.71
C ILE A 174 20.91 -6.61 1.64
N ASP A 175 20.26 -7.47 2.40
CA ASP A 175 20.69 -8.86 2.56
C ASP A 175 20.36 -9.74 1.33
N SER A 176 19.47 -9.28 0.43
CA SER A 176 19.20 -9.98 -0.84
C SER A 176 20.31 -9.85 -1.88
N GLY A 177 21.28 -8.96 -1.66
CA GLY A 177 22.32 -8.65 -2.64
C GLY A 177 21.83 -7.87 -3.86
N TRP A 178 20.56 -7.42 -3.86
CA TRP A 178 20.02 -6.60 -4.94
C TRP A 178 20.56 -5.16 -4.86
N THR A 179 21.19 -4.70 -5.94
CA THR A 179 21.62 -3.32 -6.08
C THR A 179 20.52 -2.54 -6.82
N PRO A 180 19.88 -1.54 -6.19
CA PRO A 180 18.80 -0.81 -6.82
C PRO A 180 19.31 0.05 -7.98
N PRO A 181 18.69 -0.03 -9.18
CA PRO A 181 19.07 0.80 -10.34
C PRO A 181 18.73 2.29 -10.16
N ARG A 182 17.84 2.60 -9.23
CA ARG A 182 17.47 3.94 -8.78
C ARG A 182 17.44 3.98 -7.26
N PRO A 183 17.76 5.10 -6.62
CA PRO A 183 17.75 5.19 -5.16
C PRO A 183 16.39 4.83 -4.56
N ILE A 184 16.41 4.12 -3.45
CA ILE A 184 15.24 3.80 -2.62
C ILE A 184 15.33 4.62 -1.34
N ILE A 185 14.27 5.31 -0.98
CA ILE A 185 14.17 6.07 0.26
C ILE A 185 13.08 5.45 1.12
N PHE A 186 13.44 4.99 2.31
CA PHE A 186 12.51 4.62 3.36
C PHE A 186 12.29 5.84 4.25
N LEU A 187 11.05 6.26 4.38
CA LEU A 187 10.60 7.32 5.28
C LEU A 187 9.77 6.70 6.40
N PHE A 188 10.28 6.80 7.61
CA PHE A 188 9.55 6.50 8.83
C PHE A 188 9.05 7.82 9.39
N ASN A 189 7.77 8.07 9.18
CA ASN A 189 7.10 9.29 9.57
C ASN A 189 6.64 9.20 11.03
N GLY A 190 6.90 10.22 11.83
CA GLY A 190 6.60 10.24 13.26
C GLY A 190 5.45 11.15 13.65
N ALA A 191 4.63 11.58 12.70
CA ALA A 191 3.50 12.47 12.97
C ALA A 191 2.45 12.37 11.85
N GLU A 192 1.71 11.29 11.83
CA GLU A 192 0.62 11.07 10.90
C GLU A 192 -0.73 11.12 11.65
N GLU A 193 -0.83 10.51 12.83
CA GLU A 193 -2.08 10.30 13.56
C GLU A 193 -2.38 11.34 14.68
N LEU A 194 -1.83 12.52 14.60
CA LEU A 194 -1.88 13.50 15.69
C LEU A 194 -3.31 13.96 16.06
N PHE A 195 -4.17 14.17 15.09
CA PHE A 195 -5.45 14.83 15.27
C PHE A 195 -6.56 13.91 15.80
N MET A 196 -6.39 12.60 15.73
CA MET A 196 -7.38 11.61 16.17
C MET A 196 -7.79 11.76 17.63
N LEU A 197 -6.87 12.15 18.49
CA LEU A 197 -7.12 12.20 19.93
C LEU A 197 -8.09 13.29 20.37
N TYR A 198 -8.15 14.40 19.66
CA TYR A 198 -8.90 15.58 20.11
C TYR A 198 -10.27 15.75 19.45
N TYR A 199 -10.43 15.33 18.20
CA TYR A 199 -11.63 15.66 17.41
C TYR A 199 -12.23 14.47 16.67
N GLY A 200 -11.69 13.26 16.81
CA GLY A 200 -12.13 12.07 16.08
C GLY A 200 -11.87 12.17 14.58
N LEU A 201 -10.87 12.97 14.20
CA LEU A 201 -10.41 13.19 12.84
C LEU A 201 -9.19 12.32 12.57
N GLN A 202 -9.13 11.75 11.40
CA GLN A 202 -8.07 10.87 10.97
C GLN A 202 -7.08 11.63 10.08
N ASP A 203 -5.79 11.47 10.34
CA ASP A 203 -4.66 11.63 9.44
C ASP A 203 -4.34 13.06 8.97
N ASP A 204 -3.33 13.64 9.59
CA ASP A 204 -2.88 15.00 9.27
C ASP A 204 -1.66 15.05 8.37
N GLY A 205 -0.92 13.94 8.20
CA GLY A 205 0.27 13.88 7.38
C GLY A 205 1.34 14.93 7.73
N LEU A 206 1.50 15.29 9.01
CA LEU A 206 2.39 16.40 9.41
C LEU A 206 3.86 16.09 9.14
N GLY A 207 4.28 14.83 9.34
CA GLY A 207 5.64 14.40 9.07
C GLY A 207 5.93 14.33 7.58
N SER A 208 4.99 13.83 6.76
CA SER A 208 5.10 13.80 5.30
C SER A 208 5.09 15.21 4.71
N HIS A 209 4.26 16.13 5.21
CA HIS A 209 4.32 17.55 4.88
C HIS A 209 5.71 18.14 5.19
N GLY A 210 6.25 17.84 6.37
CA GLY A 210 7.58 18.28 6.75
C GLY A 210 8.66 17.75 5.81
N PHE A 211 8.58 16.48 5.42
CA PHE A 211 9.45 15.91 4.42
C PHE A 211 9.34 16.63 3.08
N MET A 212 8.13 16.82 2.56
CA MET A 212 7.90 17.45 1.25
C MET A 212 8.31 18.94 1.21
N THR A 213 8.33 19.62 2.34
CA THR A 213 8.70 21.04 2.38
C THR A 213 10.16 21.31 2.69
N THR A 214 10.84 20.41 3.41
CA THR A 214 12.19 20.72 3.94
C THR A 214 13.29 19.74 3.54
N ASN A 215 12.93 18.48 3.18
CA ASN A 215 13.96 17.46 2.95
C ASN A 215 14.70 17.69 1.61
N ARG A 216 16.01 17.44 1.61
CA ARG A 216 16.88 17.63 0.45
C ARG A 216 16.59 16.69 -0.72
N TRP A 217 15.97 15.53 -0.46
CA TRP A 217 15.66 14.53 -1.49
C TRP A 217 14.25 14.65 -2.05
N ARG A 218 13.40 15.53 -1.51
CA ARG A 218 11.99 15.67 -1.92
C ARG A 218 11.82 15.81 -3.44
N ASP A 219 12.68 16.59 -4.08
CA ASP A 219 12.59 16.88 -5.52
C ASP A 219 13.07 15.71 -6.39
N THR A 220 13.73 14.69 -5.79
CA THR A 220 14.17 13.49 -6.50
C THR A 220 13.10 12.41 -6.53
N ILE A 221 12.05 12.51 -5.71
CA ILE A 221 11.03 11.46 -5.63
C ILE A 221 10.30 11.35 -6.97
N GLY A 222 10.47 10.21 -7.64
CA GLY A 222 9.84 9.90 -8.93
C GLY A 222 8.57 9.07 -8.80
N ALA A 223 8.46 8.30 -7.72
CA ALA A 223 7.27 7.56 -7.33
C ALA A 223 7.28 7.27 -5.84
N PHE A 224 6.10 6.98 -5.28
CA PHE A 224 6.00 6.57 -3.88
C PHE A 224 5.06 5.38 -3.67
N ILE A 225 5.26 4.71 -2.54
CA ILE A 225 4.38 3.68 -1.99
C ILE A 225 4.12 4.07 -0.54
N ASN A 226 2.89 4.44 -0.23
CA ASN A 226 2.43 4.66 1.12
C ASN A 226 1.91 3.37 1.71
N VAL A 227 2.30 3.03 2.94
CA VAL A 227 2.00 1.75 3.59
C VAL A 227 1.24 2.00 4.87
N GLU A 228 -0.04 1.67 4.84
CA GLU A 228 -1.00 1.93 5.90
C GLU A 228 -1.53 0.65 6.56
N ALA A 229 -2.19 0.83 7.69
CA ALA A 229 -2.91 -0.23 8.35
C ALA A 229 -4.13 0.31 9.10
N SER A 230 -5.31 -0.12 8.70
CA SER A 230 -6.56 0.12 9.45
C SER A 230 -7.25 -1.21 9.83
N GLY A 231 -6.44 -2.23 10.14
CA GLY A 231 -6.93 -3.55 10.51
C GLY A 231 -5.82 -4.49 10.95
N THR A 232 -6.22 -5.71 11.32
CA THR A 232 -5.33 -6.75 11.85
C THR A 232 -4.74 -7.66 10.77
N GLY A 233 -4.80 -7.28 9.50
CA GLY A 233 -4.19 -8.03 8.41
C GLY A 233 -5.07 -8.19 7.18
N GLY A 234 -4.98 -9.34 6.54
CA GLY A 234 -5.53 -9.61 5.22
C GLY A 234 -4.53 -9.26 4.11
N PHE A 235 -5.01 -9.24 2.88
CA PHE A 235 -4.24 -8.71 1.77
C PHE A 235 -4.18 -7.18 1.82
N ASP A 236 -3.07 -6.63 1.42
CA ASP A 236 -2.98 -5.18 1.18
C ASP A 236 -3.89 -4.78 0.02
N LEU A 237 -4.84 -3.91 0.32
CA LEU A 237 -5.67 -3.28 -0.69
C LEU A 237 -4.97 -2.02 -1.21
N VAL A 238 -4.80 -1.93 -2.53
CA VAL A 238 -4.52 -0.63 -3.17
C VAL A 238 -5.81 0.18 -3.14
N CYS A 239 -5.84 1.18 -2.27
CA CYS A 239 -7.01 2.03 -2.05
C CYS A 239 -6.93 3.34 -2.83
N GLN A 240 -5.73 3.85 -3.11
CA GLN A 240 -5.52 5.03 -3.93
C GLN A 240 -4.36 4.82 -4.92
N SER A 241 -4.45 5.41 -6.11
CA SER A 241 -3.41 5.33 -7.14
C SER A 241 -3.42 6.59 -8.01
N GLY A 242 -2.26 7.15 -8.26
CA GLY A 242 -2.10 8.32 -9.12
C GLY A 242 -1.04 9.29 -8.58
N PRO A 243 -0.92 10.47 -9.20
CA PRO A 243 -1.49 10.88 -10.47
C PRO A 243 -1.02 10.00 -11.65
N GLY A 244 -1.92 9.83 -12.60
CA GLY A 244 -1.71 8.95 -13.76
C GLY A 244 -1.93 7.48 -13.45
N SER A 245 -1.85 6.64 -14.50
CA SER A 245 -2.26 5.23 -14.43
C SER A 245 -1.09 4.25 -14.30
N TRP A 246 0.14 4.73 -14.47
CA TRP A 246 1.29 3.82 -14.49
C TRP A 246 1.60 3.16 -13.12
N PRO A 247 1.34 3.78 -11.93
CA PRO A 247 1.56 3.10 -10.66
C PRO A 247 0.69 1.86 -10.51
N SER A 248 -0.63 1.96 -10.74
CA SER A 248 -1.55 0.81 -10.70
C SER A 248 -1.26 -0.22 -11.80
N TYR A 249 -0.83 0.23 -12.99
CA TYR A 249 -0.37 -0.68 -14.04
C TYR A 249 0.88 -1.46 -13.59
N THR A 250 1.88 -0.79 -13.03
CA THR A 250 3.09 -1.45 -12.54
C THR A 250 2.74 -2.43 -11.41
N TYR A 251 1.83 -2.05 -10.49
CA TYR A 251 1.33 -2.96 -9.47
C TYR A 251 0.69 -4.20 -10.08
N SER A 252 -0.15 -4.05 -11.10
CA SER A 252 -0.82 -5.18 -11.77
C SER A 252 0.15 -6.19 -12.39
N GLN A 253 1.35 -5.74 -12.76
CA GLN A 253 2.38 -6.59 -13.37
C GLN A 253 3.37 -7.18 -12.35
N SER A 254 3.48 -6.59 -11.17
CA SER A 254 4.53 -6.94 -10.20
C SER A 254 4.02 -7.52 -8.90
N ALA A 255 2.76 -7.27 -8.51
CA ALA A 255 2.22 -7.78 -7.26
C ALA A 255 2.15 -9.32 -7.28
N VAL A 256 2.65 -9.94 -6.21
CA VAL A 256 2.61 -11.39 -6.01
C VAL A 256 1.20 -11.83 -5.59
N TYR A 257 0.57 -11.02 -4.74
CA TYR A 257 -0.78 -11.23 -4.23
C TYR A 257 -1.60 -9.95 -4.45
N PRO A 258 -2.04 -9.68 -5.69
CA PRO A 258 -2.68 -8.42 -6.02
C PRO A 258 -4.07 -8.31 -5.39
N MET A 259 -4.31 -7.25 -4.63
CA MET A 259 -5.63 -6.85 -4.19
C MET A 259 -5.80 -5.36 -4.42
N ALA A 260 -6.79 -4.97 -5.23
CA ALA A 260 -7.00 -3.58 -5.59
C ALA A 260 -8.41 -3.37 -6.13
N THR A 261 -9.00 -2.22 -5.82
CA THR A 261 -10.25 -1.79 -6.43
C THR A 261 -10.32 -0.28 -6.54
N SER A 262 -10.58 0.22 -7.74
CA SER A 262 -10.75 1.66 -7.98
C SER A 262 -11.94 2.26 -7.22
N ALA A 263 -12.94 1.45 -6.82
CA ALA A 263 -14.04 1.91 -5.99
C ALA A 263 -13.58 2.36 -4.59
N ALA A 264 -12.46 1.84 -4.07
CA ALA A 264 -11.90 2.29 -2.80
C ALA A 264 -11.49 3.76 -2.84
N GLN A 265 -10.95 4.23 -3.96
CA GLN A 265 -10.56 5.63 -4.13
C GLN A 265 -11.76 6.58 -4.04
N ASP A 266 -12.92 6.18 -4.58
CA ASP A 266 -14.17 6.97 -4.45
C ASP A 266 -14.67 6.96 -2.99
N VAL A 267 -14.51 5.83 -2.27
CA VAL A 267 -14.88 5.72 -0.85
C VAL A 267 -13.97 6.61 0.00
N PHE A 268 -12.66 6.60 -0.24
CA PHE A 268 -11.72 7.48 0.46
C PHE A 268 -12.06 8.97 0.27
N GLY A 269 -12.50 9.36 -0.92
CA GLY A 269 -12.99 10.73 -1.16
C GLY A 269 -14.26 11.12 -0.41
N ALA A 270 -15.01 10.15 0.14
CA ALA A 270 -16.27 10.36 0.84
C ALA A 270 -16.14 10.28 2.38
N ILE A 271 -15.11 9.57 2.90
CA ILE A 271 -14.87 9.48 4.34
C ILE A 271 -14.07 10.70 4.83
N PRO A 272 -14.30 11.16 6.08
CA PRO A 272 -13.56 12.26 6.66
C PRO A 272 -12.19 11.79 7.20
N GLY A 273 -11.34 11.30 6.35
CA GLY A 273 -10.00 10.83 6.68
C GLY A 273 -9.17 10.78 5.42
N ASP A 274 -7.88 10.90 5.58
CA ASP A 274 -6.92 10.83 4.47
C ASP A 274 -5.68 10.10 4.99
N THR A 275 -4.70 9.87 4.13
CA THR A 275 -3.41 9.30 4.47
C THR A 275 -2.29 10.20 3.99
N ASP A 276 -1.06 9.88 4.34
CA ASP A 276 0.13 10.55 3.81
C ASP A 276 0.19 10.60 2.27
N TYR A 277 -0.56 9.71 1.58
CA TYR A 277 -0.73 9.71 0.12
C TYR A 277 -1.08 11.10 -0.42
N ARG A 278 -1.97 11.79 0.26
CA ARG A 278 -2.41 13.13 -0.14
C ARG A 278 -1.25 14.12 -0.22
N MET A 279 -0.32 14.09 0.75
CA MET A 279 0.83 14.99 0.77
C MET A 279 1.75 14.77 -0.42
N PHE A 280 1.94 13.51 -0.83
CA PHE A 280 2.82 13.19 -1.96
C PHE A 280 2.13 13.37 -3.31
N ALA A 281 0.87 12.93 -3.45
CA ALA A 281 0.16 12.89 -4.71
C ALA A 281 -0.53 14.21 -5.08
N ASN A 282 -1.13 14.90 -4.10
CA ASN A 282 -2.07 15.97 -4.35
C ASN A 282 -1.54 17.35 -3.94
N ASP A 283 -1.16 17.50 -2.66
CA ASP A 283 -0.97 18.83 -2.08
C ASP A 283 0.42 19.43 -2.38
N TYR A 284 1.48 18.61 -2.35
CA TYR A 284 2.86 19.13 -2.41
C TYR A 284 3.75 18.51 -3.48
N GLY A 285 3.42 17.35 -4.01
CA GLY A 285 4.37 16.63 -4.83
C GLY A 285 3.97 16.37 -6.27
N ASP A 286 2.68 16.24 -6.58
CA ASP A 286 2.20 15.70 -7.86
C ASP A 286 2.99 14.43 -8.26
N ILE A 287 3.32 13.60 -7.23
CA ILE A 287 4.17 12.44 -7.37
C ILE A 287 3.30 11.21 -7.62
N PRO A 288 3.55 10.44 -8.69
CA PRO A 288 2.81 9.21 -8.93
C PRO A 288 3.10 8.16 -7.87
N GLY A 289 2.04 7.53 -7.33
CA GLY A 289 2.24 6.54 -6.29
C GLY A 289 1.02 5.68 -6.02
N LEU A 290 1.14 4.89 -4.99
CA LEU A 290 0.11 3.98 -4.48
C LEU A 290 -0.06 4.17 -2.98
N ASP A 291 -1.31 4.05 -2.55
CA ASP A 291 -1.68 3.90 -1.16
C ASP A 291 -2.18 2.47 -0.93
N ILE A 292 -1.56 1.76 -0.01
CA ILE A 292 -1.87 0.35 0.27
C ILE A 292 -2.13 0.14 1.77
N ILE A 293 -3.20 -0.56 2.07
CA ILE A 293 -3.73 -0.63 3.42
C ILE A 293 -4.24 -2.03 3.82
N PHE A 294 -3.99 -2.46 5.04
CA PHE A 294 -4.74 -3.56 5.66
C PHE A 294 -6.13 -3.09 6.07
N LEU A 295 -7.16 -3.87 5.71
CA LEU A 295 -8.55 -3.57 6.07
C LEU A 295 -9.25 -4.66 6.89
N LEU A 296 -8.77 -5.91 6.83
CA LEU A 296 -9.43 -7.00 7.52
C LEU A 296 -9.29 -6.81 9.04
N GLY A 297 -10.40 -6.93 9.76
CA GLY A 297 -10.41 -6.71 11.19
C GLY A 297 -10.38 -5.23 11.62
N GLY A 298 -10.74 -4.30 10.75
CA GLY A 298 -10.76 -2.85 11.02
C GLY A 298 -11.60 -2.44 12.24
N TYR A 299 -12.46 -3.32 12.73
CA TYR A 299 -13.19 -3.13 13.99
C TYR A 299 -12.26 -2.94 15.20
N PHE A 300 -11.06 -3.51 15.17
CA PHE A 300 -10.09 -3.40 16.25
C PHE A 300 -9.17 -2.17 16.13
N TYR A 301 -9.13 -1.57 14.95
CA TYR A 301 -8.29 -0.42 14.64
C TYR A 301 -8.52 0.72 15.65
N HIS A 302 -7.45 1.33 16.13
CA HIS A 302 -7.44 2.40 17.15
C HIS A 302 -8.11 2.03 18.49
N THR A 303 -8.18 0.77 18.82
CA THR A 303 -8.66 0.31 20.12
C THR A 303 -7.56 -0.43 20.88
N SER A 304 -7.74 -0.60 22.18
CA SER A 304 -6.85 -1.44 23.01
C SER A 304 -6.88 -2.92 22.62
N SER A 305 -7.79 -3.31 21.76
CA SER A 305 -7.89 -4.67 21.22
C SER A 305 -7.12 -4.87 19.91
N ASP A 306 -6.51 -3.83 19.36
CA ASP A 306 -5.56 -3.96 18.26
C ASP A 306 -4.22 -4.44 18.81
N THR A 307 -4.00 -5.75 18.76
CA THR A 307 -2.85 -6.43 19.37
C THR A 307 -2.13 -7.32 18.37
N VAL A 308 -0.85 -7.62 18.65
CA VAL A 308 0.00 -8.46 17.79
C VAL A 308 -0.59 -9.85 17.56
N GLU A 309 -1.26 -10.43 18.58
CA GLU A 309 -1.87 -11.76 18.49
C GLU A 309 -3.05 -11.82 17.51
N ARG A 310 -3.61 -10.67 17.16
CA ARG A 310 -4.71 -10.59 16.18
C ARG A 310 -4.21 -10.47 14.75
N LEU A 311 -2.91 -10.23 14.54
CA LEU A 311 -2.36 -10.22 13.18
C LEU A 311 -2.63 -11.57 12.50
N LEU A 312 -3.36 -11.51 11.40
CA LEU A 312 -3.68 -12.71 10.63
C LEU A 312 -2.42 -13.29 10.01
N PRO A 313 -2.04 -14.54 10.33
CA PRO A 313 -0.86 -15.19 9.75
C PRO A 313 -0.89 -15.19 8.23
N GLY A 314 0.24 -14.82 7.61
CA GLY A 314 0.38 -14.65 6.17
C GLY A 314 0.20 -13.22 5.67
N SER A 315 -0.40 -12.33 6.48
CA SER A 315 -0.65 -10.93 6.07
C SER A 315 0.66 -10.15 5.87
N MET A 316 1.53 -10.19 6.86
CA MET A 316 2.83 -9.50 6.77
C MET A 316 3.73 -10.16 5.72
N GLN A 317 3.61 -11.49 5.51
CA GLN A 317 4.34 -12.18 4.45
C GLN A 317 3.89 -11.70 3.07
N ALA A 318 2.58 -11.65 2.82
CA ALA A 318 2.03 -11.17 1.56
C ALA A 318 2.41 -9.72 1.28
N ARG A 319 2.31 -8.86 2.31
CA ARG A 319 2.74 -7.45 2.25
C ARG A 319 4.21 -7.35 1.85
N GLY A 320 5.07 -8.06 2.54
CA GLY A 320 6.51 -8.00 2.29
C GLY A 320 6.89 -8.49 0.89
N ASP A 321 6.30 -9.60 0.43
CA ASP A 321 6.53 -10.14 -0.90
C ASP A 321 6.02 -9.16 -1.99
N ASN A 322 4.85 -8.55 -1.80
CA ASN A 322 4.32 -7.52 -2.69
C ASN A 322 5.20 -6.27 -2.72
N LEU A 323 5.54 -5.72 -1.55
CA LEU A 323 6.35 -4.50 -1.45
C LEU A 323 7.72 -4.66 -2.10
N PHE A 324 8.40 -5.80 -1.85
CA PHE A 324 9.72 -6.04 -2.44
C PHE A 324 9.65 -6.16 -3.96
N SER A 325 8.64 -6.86 -4.49
CA SER A 325 8.42 -6.97 -5.94
C SER A 325 8.09 -5.61 -6.58
N LEU A 326 7.16 -4.86 -5.96
CA LEU A 326 6.72 -3.56 -6.43
C LEU A 326 7.84 -2.51 -6.38
N MET A 327 8.59 -2.46 -5.27
CA MET A 327 9.74 -1.58 -5.12
C MET A 327 10.78 -1.81 -6.24
N LYS A 328 11.08 -3.07 -6.57
CA LYS A 328 11.98 -3.41 -7.67
C LYS A 328 11.41 -2.98 -9.03
N ALA A 329 10.13 -3.19 -9.25
CA ALA A 329 9.46 -2.79 -10.49
C ALA A 329 9.45 -1.27 -10.66
N PHE A 330 9.16 -0.52 -9.59
CA PHE A 330 9.23 0.94 -9.61
C PHE A 330 10.65 1.44 -9.88
N ALA A 331 11.64 0.92 -9.16
CA ALA A 331 13.04 1.32 -9.32
C ALA A 331 13.59 1.03 -10.74
N SER A 332 13.03 0.05 -11.43
CA SER A 332 13.41 -0.29 -12.81
C SER A 332 12.59 0.46 -13.87
N SER A 333 11.59 1.25 -13.46
CA SER A 333 10.69 1.94 -14.38
C SER A 333 11.36 3.13 -15.06
N THR A 334 11.16 3.24 -16.38
CA THR A 334 11.54 4.44 -17.15
C THR A 334 10.59 5.63 -16.92
N LYS A 335 9.52 5.42 -16.15
CA LYS A 335 8.54 6.46 -15.82
C LYS A 335 8.91 7.29 -14.59
N LEU A 336 9.97 6.90 -13.86
CA LEU A 336 10.46 7.68 -12.75
C LEU A 336 11.07 9.01 -13.24
N LEU A 337 10.51 10.12 -12.78
CA LEU A 337 10.94 11.47 -13.12
C LEU A 337 11.11 12.31 -11.86
N THR A 338 12.14 13.10 -11.77
CA THR A 338 12.30 14.13 -10.72
C THR A 338 11.25 15.22 -10.85
N ALA A 339 11.06 16.05 -9.82
CA ALA A 339 10.14 17.18 -9.86
C ALA A 339 10.41 18.10 -11.07
N GLN A 340 11.66 18.47 -11.29
CA GLN A 340 12.08 19.30 -12.43
C GLN A 340 11.78 18.64 -13.80
N GLN A 341 11.95 17.31 -13.89
CA GLN A 341 11.61 16.58 -15.11
C GLN A 341 10.10 16.55 -15.34
N ARG A 342 9.30 16.31 -14.28
CA ARG A 342 7.83 16.36 -14.39
C ARG A 342 7.33 17.72 -14.86
N GLU A 343 7.87 18.81 -14.32
CA GLU A 343 7.54 20.17 -14.76
C GLU A 343 7.92 20.42 -16.23
N SER A 344 9.11 19.98 -16.66
CA SER A 344 9.59 20.22 -18.01
C SER A 344 8.84 19.41 -19.08
N PHE A 345 8.41 18.20 -18.77
CA PHE A 345 7.65 17.36 -19.69
C PHE A 345 6.15 17.68 -19.68
N GLY A 346 5.65 18.41 -18.67
CA GLY A 346 4.23 18.78 -18.52
C GLY A 346 3.30 17.59 -18.47
N ALA A 347 2.06 17.77 -18.91
CA ALA A 347 1.03 16.72 -18.90
C ALA A 347 1.38 15.46 -19.74
N ALA A 348 2.37 15.55 -20.63
CA ALA A 348 2.81 14.40 -21.44
C ALA A 348 3.60 13.36 -20.62
N ALA A 349 4.24 13.78 -19.52
CA ALA A 349 5.10 12.90 -18.70
C ALA A 349 4.33 12.12 -17.65
N SER A 350 3.23 12.67 -17.11
CA SER A 350 2.42 12.05 -16.06
C SER A 350 1.40 11.02 -16.59
N GLY A 351 1.40 10.73 -17.92
CA GLY A 351 0.26 10.07 -18.55
C GLY A 351 -0.98 10.92 -18.29
N SER A 352 -1.56 11.52 -19.28
CA SER A 352 -2.55 12.60 -19.20
C SER A 352 -3.20 12.83 -17.82
N LYS A 353 -3.10 14.03 -17.25
CA LYS A 353 -3.74 14.47 -15.99
C LYS A 353 -5.26 14.18 -15.89
N GLY A 354 -5.82 13.41 -16.77
CA GLY A 354 -7.25 13.06 -16.87
C GLY A 354 -7.50 11.57 -17.01
N GLU A 355 -6.47 10.71 -16.94
CA GLU A 355 -6.67 9.26 -16.99
C GLU A 355 -6.76 8.68 -15.57
N SER A 356 -7.98 8.44 -15.12
CA SER A 356 -8.21 7.61 -13.93
C SER A 356 -8.20 6.14 -14.34
N PRO A 357 -7.30 5.32 -13.78
CA PRO A 357 -7.31 3.89 -14.05
C PRO A 357 -8.53 3.24 -13.41
N VAL A 358 -9.11 2.26 -14.10
CA VAL A 358 -10.09 1.33 -13.51
C VAL A 358 -9.39 0.01 -13.29
N PHE A 359 -9.36 -0.44 -12.04
CA PHE A 359 -8.70 -1.67 -11.66
C PHE A 359 -9.49 -2.41 -10.58
N PHE A 360 -9.42 -3.73 -10.61
CA PHE A 360 -9.99 -4.61 -9.60
C PHE A 360 -9.31 -5.98 -9.65
N ASP A 361 -9.32 -6.69 -8.55
CA ASP A 361 -8.73 -8.02 -8.45
C ASP A 361 -9.76 -9.15 -8.48
N TYR A 362 -9.27 -10.35 -8.76
CA TYR A 362 -9.99 -11.60 -8.62
C TYR A 362 -9.31 -12.48 -7.58
N PHE A 363 -9.91 -12.54 -6.38
CA PHE A 363 -9.46 -13.40 -5.27
C PHE A 363 -7.98 -13.25 -4.91
N ALA A 364 -7.43 -12.04 -5.02
CA ALA A 364 -6.00 -11.76 -4.81
C ALA A 364 -5.05 -12.64 -5.67
N GLN A 365 -5.50 -13.11 -6.83
CA GLN A 365 -4.72 -13.93 -7.76
C GLN A 365 -4.46 -13.22 -9.08
N PHE A 366 -5.41 -12.41 -9.53
CA PHE A 366 -5.32 -11.68 -10.79
C PHE A 366 -5.83 -10.26 -10.62
N LEU A 367 -5.15 -9.30 -11.24
CA LEU A 367 -5.57 -7.91 -11.28
C LEU A 367 -5.88 -7.49 -12.73
N VAL A 368 -7.04 -6.88 -12.90
CA VAL A 368 -7.44 -6.24 -14.16
C VAL A 368 -7.25 -4.75 -14.00
N CYS A 369 -6.45 -4.15 -14.88
CA CYS A 369 -6.23 -2.71 -14.93
C CYS A 369 -6.61 -2.18 -16.31
N ARG A 370 -7.50 -1.18 -16.38
CA ARG A 370 -7.92 -0.53 -17.62
C ARG A 370 -8.08 0.98 -17.45
N TYR A 371 -7.94 1.70 -18.54
CA TYR A 371 -8.14 3.14 -18.57
C TYR A 371 -9.61 3.49 -18.81
N LEU A 372 -10.17 4.40 -18.02
CA LEU A 372 -11.55 4.85 -18.16
C LEU A 372 -11.85 5.40 -19.58
N GLY A 373 -10.89 6.05 -20.20
CA GLY A 373 -10.99 6.53 -21.57
C GLY A 373 -11.29 5.44 -22.63
N LEU A 374 -10.92 4.19 -22.35
CA LEU A 374 -11.20 3.04 -23.24
C LEU A 374 -12.64 2.54 -23.09
N LEU A 375 -13.21 2.62 -21.89
CA LEU A 375 -14.60 2.24 -21.62
C LEU A 375 -15.58 3.24 -22.23
N LEU A 376 -15.30 4.53 -22.12
CA LEU A 376 -16.12 5.60 -22.72
C LEU A 376 -16.03 5.60 -24.25
N LYS A 377 -14.90 5.20 -24.85
CA LYS A 377 -14.75 5.08 -26.32
C LYS A 377 -15.56 3.93 -26.93
N LYS A 378 -15.82 2.85 -26.18
CA LYS A 378 -16.73 1.79 -26.65
C LYS A 378 -18.20 2.21 -26.65
N ALA A 379 -18.56 3.19 -25.83
CA ALA A 379 -19.90 3.74 -25.77
C ALA A 379 -20.16 4.84 -26.82
N SER A 380 -19.12 5.38 -27.48
CA SER A 380 -19.23 6.40 -28.52
C SER A 380 -18.28 6.12 -29.67
N PRO A 381 -18.75 5.59 -30.80
CA PRO A 381 -17.90 5.29 -31.96
C PRO A 381 -17.50 6.60 -32.65
N GLY A 382 -16.28 7.03 -32.50
CA GLY A 382 -15.76 8.20 -33.21
C GLY A 382 -14.40 8.75 -32.78
N VAL A 383 -13.73 8.22 -31.76
CA VAL A 383 -12.45 8.75 -31.28
C VAL A 383 -11.35 7.67 -31.33
N SER A 384 -10.29 7.94 -32.10
CA SER A 384 -9.17 7.02 -32.29
C SER A 384 -8.00 7.33 -31.36
N GLN A 385 -7.47 6.37 -30.66
CA GLN A 385 -6.10 5.89 -30.52
C GLN A 385 -5.91 4.99 -29.29
N TYR A 386 -5.16 3.89 -29.45
CA TYR A 386 -5.11 2.73 -28.58
C TYR A 386 -3.86 2.71 -27.72
N SER A 387 -3.97 2.31 -26.46
CA SER A 387 -2.97 1.50 -25.77
C SER A 387 -3.73 0.41 -25.00
N ILE A 388 -3.48 -0.84 -25.35
CA ILE A 388 -4.09 -2.03 -24.74
C ILE A 388 -3.04 -2.60 -23.80
N CYS A 389 -3.37 -2.75 -22.51
CA CYS A 389 -2.67 -3.71 -21.66
C CYS A 389 -2.98 -5.10 -22.20
N ASP A 390 -1.97 -5.84 -22.63
CA ASP A 390 -2.10 -7.23 -23.09
C ASP A 390 -2.58 -8.09 -21.91
N ILE A 391 -3.86 -8.34 -21.88
CA ILE A 391 -4.47 -9.35 -21.02
C ILE A 391 -4.58 -10.63 -21.83
N SER A 392 -4.18 -11.76 -21.25
CA SER A 392 -4.44 -13.08 -21.82
C SER A 392 -5.86 -13.14 -22.41
N PRO A 393 -6.05 -13.70 -23.61
CA PRO A 393 -7.34 -13.70 -24.33
C PRO A 393 -8.53 -14.22 -23.52
N TYR A 394 -8.26 -15.05 -22.50
CA TYR A 394 -9.28 -15.65 -21.63
C TYR A 394 -9.87 -14.66 -20.59
N ALA A 395 -9.08 -13.69 -20.10
CA ALA A 395 -9.58 -12.70 -19.14
C ALA A 395 -10.50 -11.67 -19.82
N SER A 396 -10.33 -11.41 -21.10
CA SER A 396 -11.15 -10.47 -21.89
C SER A 396 -12.61 -10.93 -22.06
N PHE A 397 -12.86 -12.23 -22.07
CA PHE A 397 -14.19 -12.79 -22.30
C PHE A 397 -15.08 -12.73 -21.05
N ILE A 398 -14.51 -12.94 -19.87
CA ILE A 398 -15.25 -12.95 -18.59
C ILE A 398 -15.67 -11.54 -18.16
N VAL A 399 -14.88 -10.52 -18.51
CA VAL A 399 -15.16 -9.12 -18.12
C VAL A 399 -16.32 -8.52 -18.94
N LEU A 400 -16.51 -8.95 -20.19
CA LEU A 400 -17.55 -8.39 -21.05
C LEU A 400 -18.97 -8.87 -20.66
N GLU A 401 -19.13 -10.11 -20.19
CA GLU A 401 -20.45 -10.62 -19.78
C GLU A 401 -20.94 -10.06 -18.44
N LYS A 402 -20.03 -9.71 -17.51
CA LYS A 402 -20.44 -9.20 -16.18
C LYS A 402 -20.75 -7.71 -16.15
N TRP A 403 -20.24 -6.90 -17.05
CA TRP A 403 -20.53 -5.46 -17.06
C TRP A 403 -21.91 -5.12 -17.61
N GLU A 404 -22.51 -5.96 -18.44
CA GLU A 404 -23.93 -5.80 -18.80
C GLU A 404 -24.86 -6.00 -17.60
N PHE A 405 -24.45 -6.79 -16.60
CA PHE A 405 -25.26 -7.09 -15.42
C PHE A 405 -25.22 -5.97 -14.35
N ILE A 406 -24.15 -5.19 -14.29
CA ILE A 406 -24.00 -4.08 -13.32
C ILE A 406 -24.66 -2.80 -13.78
N LEU A 407 -24.88 -2.62 -15.10
CA LEU A 407 -25.58 -1.48 -15.64
C LEU A 407 -27.14 -1.60 -15.55
N TYR A 408 -27.66 -2.75 -15.09
CA TYR A 408 -29.09 -3.00 -14.90
C TYR A 408 -29.50 -3.15 -13.41
N LEU A 409 -28.60 -2.96 -12.46
CA LEU A 409 -28.86 -2.84 -11.02
C LEU A 409 -28.55 -1.41 -10.54
#